data_f900c9fbe679cb235d2e063de625e501
#
_entry.id   f900c9fbe679cb235d2e063de625e501
#
_cell.length_a   1.000
_cell.length_b   1.000
_cell.length_c   1.000
_cell.angle_alpha   90.00
_cell.angle_beta   90.00
_cell.angle_gamma   90.00
#
_symmetry.space_group_name_H-M   'P 1'
#
loop_
_entity.id
_entity.type
_entity.pdbx_description
1 polymer ?
#
loop_
_entity_poly.entity_id
_entity_poly.type
_entity_poly.pdbx_seq_one_letter_code
_entity_poly.pdbx_strand_id
1 'polypeptide(L)'
;MIYPGSNGDPYWDCEQLIEQVKTQAIPVFEVAHPGCQALFVFDQSSAHAALPPDALKAFEMNKSNGGKQRFQKDTIIPESNPYPEFRGKFQKMTTENGQQKGLQQTLKERGFNVSRMRAKCSPVCPFENNDCCMARLLSKQDDFTNQISMLEKLINEAGHECIFLPKFHCELNPIEMVSSILPTRVITDY
;
A
#
# COMPACT_ATOMS: atom_id res chain seq x y z
N MET A 1 -1.11 16.27 23.08
CA MET A 1 -0.29 17.01 22.09
C MET A 1 0.97 16.21 21.89
N ILE A 2 1.41 15.96 20.65
CA ILE A 2 2.60 15.16 20.33
C ILE A 2 3.74 16.13 20.01
N TYR A 3 4.89 15.93 20.64
CA TYR A 3 6.11 16.74 20.41
C TYR A 3 7.20 15.86 19.78
N PRO A 4 7.21 15.67 18.45
CA PRO A 4 8.19 14.82 17.79
C PRO A 4 9.58 15.42 17.84
N GLY A 5 10.59 14.60 18.09
CA GLY A 5 11.99 15.01 18.11
C GLY A 5 12.89 14.03 18.84
N SER A 6 14.19 14.25 18.80
CA SER A 6 15.20 13.34 19.38
C SER A 6 15.06 13.12 20.90
N ASN A 7 14.40 14.03 21.60
CA ASN A 7 14.14 13.96 23.06
C ASN A 7 12.63 13.99 23.39
N GLY A 8 11.75 13.81 22.41
CA GLY A 8 10.30 13.86 22.56
C GLY A 8 9.61 12.58 22.09
N ASP A 9 8.35 12.71 21.71
CA ASP A 9 7.58 11.60 21.19
C ASP A 9 8.14 11.11 19.85
N PRO A 10 8.00 9.80 19.54
CA PRO A 10 8.37 9.30 18.22
C PRO A 10 7.59 10.03 17.11
N TYR A 11 8.20 10.13 15.94
CA TYR A 11 7.50 10.66 14.78
C TYR A 11 6.23 9.85 14.51
N TRP A 12 5.18 10.56 14.11
CA TRP A 12 3.89 9.98 13.77
C TRP A 12 4.05 8.95 12.65
N ASP A 13 3.69 7.71 12.93
CA ASP A 13 3.77 6.59 12.01
C ASP A 13 2.38 6.02 11.66
N CYS A 14 2.38 5.01 10.78
CA CYS A 14 1.15 4.37 10.35
C CYS A 14 0.42 3.65 11.50
N GLU A 15 1.13 3.05 12.45
CA GLU A 15 0.53 2.29 13.54
C GLU A 15 -0.21 3.22 14.51
N GLN A 16 0.41 4.35 14.85
CA GLN A 16 -0.20 5.38 15.69
C GLN A 16 -1.44 6.00 15.02
N LEU A 17 -1.37 6.24 13.70
CA LEU A 17 -2.51 6.76 12.94
C LEU A 17 -3.67 5.76 12.92
N ILE A 18 -3.40 4.49 12.65
CA ILE A 18 -4.40 3.42 12.66
C ILE A 18 -5.06 3.33 14.03
N GLU A 19 -4.28 3.35 15.11
CA GLU A 19 -4.81 3.30 16.48
C GLU A 19 -5.70 4.51 16.78
N GLN A 20 -5.31 5.72 16.39
CA GLN A 20 -6.12 6.92 16.58
C GLN A 20 -7.41 6.88 15.75
N VAL A 21 -7.35 6.48 14.49
CA VAL A 21 -8.55 6.37 13.65
C VAL A 21 -9.51 5.35 14.22
N LYS A 22 -9.00 4.19 14.64
CA LYS A 22 -9.79 3.09 15.20
C LYS A 22 -10.43 3.42 16.55
N THR A 23 -9.67 4.04 17.44
CA THR A 23 -10.11 4.23 18.84
C THR A 23 -10.75 5.58 19.11
N GLN A 24 -10.55 6.56 18.24
CA GLN A 24 -11.05 7.91 18.45
C GLN A 24 -11.88 8.41 17.27
N ALA A 25 -11.31 8.53 16.06
CA ALA A 25 -11.99 9.21 14.97
C ALA A 25 -13.29 8.50 14.54
N ILE A 26 -13.26 7.20 14.32
CA ILE A 26 -14.44 6.40 13.94
C ILE A 26 -15.50 6.44 15.06
N PRO A 27 -15.20 6.06 16.33
CA PRO A 27 -16.20 6.07 17.39
C PRO A 27 -16.82 7.43 17.66
N VAL A 28 -16.02 8.51 17.62
CA VAL A 28 -16.53 9.87 17.81
C VAL A 28 -17.48 10.26 16.68
N PHE A 29 -17.14 9.95 15.43
CA PHE A 29 -17.99 10.21 14.28
C PHE A 29 -19.33 9.44 14.38
N GLU A 30 -19.28 8.14 14.68
CA GLU A 30 -20.49 7.30 14.77
C GLU A 30 -21.46 7.76 15.87
N VAL A 31 -20.92 8.24 17.01
CA VAL A 31 -21.73 8.81 18.10
C VAL A 31 -22.32 10.17 17.70
N ALA A 32 -21.53 11.03 17.04
CA ALA A 32 -21.96 12.36 16.65
C ALA A 32 -22.94 12.36 15.44
N HIS A 33 -22.82 11.36 14.57
CA HIS A 33 -23.58 11.25 13.31
C HIS A 33 -24.18 9.84 13.12
N PRO A 34 -25.15 9.43 13.96
CA PRO A 34 -25.74 8.09 13.91
C PRO A 34 -26.33 7.77 12.53
N GLY A 35 -25.96 6.62 11.96
CA GLY A 35 -26.47 6.16 10.66
C GLY A 35 -25.85 6.87 9.44
N CYS A 36 -24.87 7.74 9.61
CA CYS A 36 -24.13 8.37 8.53
C CYS A 36 -22.85 7.55 8.20
N GLN A 37 -22.45 7.59 6.93
CA GLN A 37 -21.17 7.08 6.47
C GLN A 37 -20.17 8.24 6.39
N ALA A 38 -18.98 8.06 6.99
CA ALA A 38 -17.90 9.04 6.90
C ALA A 38 -17.09 8.85 5.61
N LEU A 39 -16.60 9.96 5.07
CA LEU A 39 -15.54 9.96 4.06
C LEU A 39 -14.26 10.50 4.70
N PHE A 40 -13.27 9.64 4.88
CA PHE A 40 -11.94 10.01 5.36
C PHE A 40 -11.07 10.41 4.17
N VAL A 41 -10.48 11.60 4.24
CA VAL A 41 -9.61 12.15 3.19
C VAL A 41 -8.20 12.30 3.74
N PHE A 42 -7.22 11.66 3.12
CA PHE A 42 -5.82 11.73 3.51
C PHE A 42 -4.94 12.19 2.36
N ASP A 43 -3.83 12.83 2.67
CA ASP A 43 -2.75 12.99 1.71
C ASP A 43 -2.05 11.63 1.44
N GLN A 44 -1.32 11.54 0.35
CA GLN A 44 -0.61 10.32 -0.02
C GLN A 44 0.79 10.26 0.60
N SER A 45 0.87 10.32 1.92
CA SER A 45 2.12 10.12 2.66
C SER A 45 2.47 8.62 2.79
N SER A 46 3.72 8.34 3.14
CA SER A 46 4.17 6.97 3.37
C SER A 46 3.48 6.30 4.57
N ALA A 47 3.08 7.09 5.57
CA ALA A 47 2.34 6.61 6.74
C ALA A 47 0.91 6.22 6.36
N HIS A 48 0.23 7.05 5.58
CA HIS A 48 -1.17 6.82 5.17
C HIS A 48 -1.31 5.66 4.19
N ALA A 49 -0.40 5.55 3.21
CA ALA A 49 -0.41 4.53 2.17
C ALA A 49 0.37 3.25 2.54
N ALA A 50 0.67 3.03 3.82
CA ALA A 50 1.43 1.87 4.27
C ALA A 50 0.67 0.57 3.98
N LEU A 51 1.33 -0.34 3.27
CA LEU A 51 0.80 -1.66 2.95
C LEU A 51 1.06 -2.66 4.10
N PRO A 52 0.22 -3.70 4.25
CA PRO A 52 0.43 -4.74 5.25
C PRO A 52 1.80 -5.44 5.12
N PRO A 53 2.28 -6.05 6.23
CA PRO A 53 3.57 -6.75 6.23
C PRO A 53 3.71 -7.86 5.19
N ASP A 54 2.62 -8.48 4.78
CA ASP A 54 2.56 -9.55 3.78
C ASP A 54 2.17 -9.08 2.38
N ALA A 55 2.16 -7.78 2.13
CA ALA A 55 1.79 -7.20 0.85
C ALA A 55 2.67 -7.70 -0.31
N LEU A 56 2.07 -7.79 -1.51
CA LEU A 56 2.74 -8.21 -2.72
C LEU A 56 3.72 -7.13 -3.22
N LYS A 57 5.02 -7.42 -3.21
CA LYS A 57 6.07 -6.50 -3.62
C LYS A 57 7.08 -7.19 -4.52
N ALA A 58 6.88 -7.10 -5.83
CA ALA A 58 7.70 -7.77 -6.83
C ALA A 58 9.20 -7.44 -6.72
N PHE A 59 9.55 -6.19 -6.38
CA PHE A 59 10.94 -5.77 -6.23
C PHE A 59 11.62 -6.30 -4.95
N GLU A 60 10.86 -6.83 -4.00
CA GLU A 60 11.41 -7.49 -2.80
C GLU A 60 11.57 -9.01 -2.98
N MET A 61 11.09 -9.57 -4.10
CA MET A 61 11.21 -10.99 -4.41
C MET A 61 12.61 -11.34 -4.97
N ASN A 62 13.08 -12.55 -4.67
CA ASN A 62 14.24 -13.16 -5.32
C ASN A 62 13.88 -13.66 -6.74
N LYS A 63 14.89 -13.95 -7.56
CA LYS A 63 14.67 -14.59 -8.87
C LYS A 63 14.10 -16.00 -8.71
N SER A 64 14.74 -16.80 -7.86
CA SER A 64 14.40 -18.19 -7.53
C SER A 64 13.64 -18.27 -6.20
N ASN A 65 13.05 -19.41 -5.93
CA ASN A 65 12.33 -19.67 -4.67
C ASN A 65 13.27 -19.68 -3.46
N GLY A 66 12.73 -19.36 -2.30
CA GLY A 66 13.43 -19.39 -1.03
C GLY A 66 14.47 -18.28 -0.86
N GLY A 67 15.44 -18.53 0.02
CA GLY A 67 16.43 -17.53 0.42
C GLY A 67 15.85 -16.45 1.34
N LYS A 68 16.64 -15.42 1.60
CA LYS A 68 16.24 -14.28 2.43
C LYS A 68 15.36 -13.34 1.61
N GLN A 69 14.06 -13.59 1.60
CA GLN A 69 13.06 -12.71 1.02
C GLN A 69 11.85 -12.59 1.93
N ARG A 70 11.06 -11.52 1.74
CA ARG A 70 9.87 -11.24 2.52
C ARG A 70 8.80 -12.29 2.24
N PHE A 71 8.06 -12.66 3.28
CA PHE A 71 6.80 -13.38 3.13
C PHE A 71 5.77 -12.50 2.43
N GLN A 72 5.05 -13.05 1.47
CA GLN A 72 3.99 -12.35 0.76
C GLN A 72 2.74 -13.23 0.73
N LYS A 73 1.58 -12.58 0.88
CA LYS A 73 0.28 -13.25 0.89
C LYS A 73 -0.01 -13.93 -0.44
N ASP A 74 -0.84 -14.96 -0.40
CA ASP A 74 -1.42 -15.58 -1.59
C ASP A 74 -2.32 -14.60 -2.33
N THR A 75 -2.54 -14.83 -3.63
CA THR A 75 -3.28 -13.90 -4.49
C THR A 75 -4.14 -14.64 -5.51
N ILE A 76 -4.96 -13.88 -6.22
CA ILE A 76 -5.70 -14.35 -7.38
C ILE A 76 -5.10 -13.67 -8.62
N ILE A 77 -4.80 -14.47 -9.64
CA ILE A 77 -4.30 -13.94 -10.92
C ILE A 77 -5.36 -13.04 -11.53
N PRO A 78 -5.05 -11.76 -11.83
CA PRO A 78 -6.06 -10.79 -12.24
C PRO A 78 -6.68 -11.10 -13.60
N GLU A 79 -7.90 -10.61 -13.81
CA GLU A 79 -8.63 -10.74 -15.09
C GLU A 79 -7.93 -9.99 -16.23
N SER A 80 -7.09 -9.01 -15.91
CA SER A 80 -6.24 -8.31 -16.89
C SER A 80 -5.02 -9.11 -17.36
N ASN A 81 -4.80 -10.30 -16.81
CA ASN A 81 -3.70 -11.16 -17.30
C ASN A 81 -3.87 -11.41 -18.82
N PRO A 82 -2.80 -11.26 -19.63
CA PRO A 82 -2.87 -11.43 -21.08
C PRO A 82 -3.24 -12.87 -21.52
N TYR A 83 -3.05 -13.84 -20.64
CA TYR A 83 -3.33 -15.26 -20.91
C TYR A 83 -4.63 -15.68 -20.22
N PRO A 84 -5.76 -15.79 -20.98
CA PRO A 84 -7.10 -16.05 -20.41
C PRO A 84 -7.19 -17.31 -19.54
N GLU A 85 -6.43 -18.35 -19.89
CA GLU A 85 -6.42 -19.63 -19.20
C GLU A 85 -5.89 -19.58 -17.76
N PHE A 86 -5.22 -18.48 -17.37
CA PHE A 86 -4.70 -18.28 -16.02
C PHE A 86 -5.53 -17.32 -15.19
N ARG A 87 -6.45 -16.55 -15.78
CA ARG A 87 -7.27 -15.56 -15.10
C ARG A 87 -8.12 -16.17 -13.99
N GLY A 88 -8.31 -15.43 -12.91
CA GLY A 88 -9.11 -15.84 -11.76
C GLY A 88 -8.56 -17.03 -10.97
N LYS A 89 -7.44 -17.62 -11.36
CA LYS A 89 -6.85 -18.73 -10.63
C LYS A 89 -6.17 -18.27 -9.35
N PHE A 90 -6.41 -19.03 -8.29
CA PHE A 90 -5.70 -18.84 -7.02
C PHE A 90 -4.22 -19.19 -7.18
N GLN A 91 -3.35 -18.28 -6.76
CA GLN A 91 -1.91 -18.44 -6.79
C GLN A 91 -1.33 -18.40 -5.37
N LYS A 92 -0.84 -19.54 -4.90
CA LYS A 92 -0.04 -19.58 -3.68
C LYS A 92 1.29 -18.88 -3.92
N MET A 93 1.72 -18.04 -2.98
CA MET A 93 3.04 -17.41 -3.02
C MET A 93 4.12 -18.23 -2.31
N THR A 94 3.74 -19.38 -1.76
CA THR A 94 4.66 -20.38 -1.19
C THR A 94 4.67 -21.66 -2.03
N THR A 95 5.80 -22.34 -2.03
CA THR A 95 5.94 -23.69 -2.60
C THR A 95 5.36 -24.73 -1.66
N GLU A 96 5.23 -25.99 -2.15
CA GLU A 96 4.78 -27.12 -1.30
C GLU A 96 5.69 -27.35 -0.08
N ASN A 97 6.96 -26.98 -0.18
CA ASN A 97 7.94 -27.08 0.90
C ASN A 97 7.93 -25.84 1.82
N GLY A 98 6.92 -24.96 1.71
CA GLY A 98 6.78 -23.76 2.55
C GLY A 98 7.77 -22.63 2.22
N GLN A 99 8.54 -22.72 1.15
CA GLN A 99 9.44 -21.64 0.74
C GLN A 99 8.67 -20.57 -0.03
N GLN A 100 9.01 -19.29 0.20
CA GLN A 100 8.46 -18.19 -0.57
C GLN A 100 8.86 -18.32 -2.06
N LYS A 101 7.89 -18.22 -2.97
CA LYS A 101 8.14 -18.25 -4.41
C LYS A 101 8.92 -17.05 -4.88
N GLY A 102 9.78 -17.27 -5.87
CA GLY A 102 10.50 -16.21 -6.56
C GLY A 102 9.80 -15.73 -7.82
N LEU A 103 10.29 -14.63 -8.38
CA LEU A 103 9.76 -13.98 -9.58
C LEU A 103 9.56 -14.95 -10.75
N GLN A 104 10.52 -15.83 -10.96
CA GLN A 104 10.51 -16.73 -12.11
C GLN A 104 9.37 -17.74 -12.05
N GLN A 105 9.13 -18.36 -10.91
CA GLN A 105 8.04 -19.31 -10.75
C GLN A 105 6.69 -18.61 -10.76
N THR A 106 6.54 -17.50 -10.04
CA THR A 106 5.31 -16.71 -9.98
C THR A 106 4.84 -16.29 -11.38
N LEU A 107 5.76 -15.78 -12.22
CA LEU A 107 5.43 -15.37 -13.59
C LEU A 107 5.14 -16.54 -14.51
N LYS A 108 5.85 -17.66 -14.38
CA LYS A 108 5.57 -18.89 -15.16
C LYS A 108 4.16 -19.42 -14.88
N GLU A 109 3.73 -19.41 -13.62
CA GLU A 109 2.39 -19.83 -13.21
C GLU A 109 1.28 -18.90 -13.73
N ARG A 110 1.65 -17.69 -14.20
CA ARG A 110 0.77 -16.74 -14.87
C ARG A 110 0.84 -16.79 -16.39
N GLY A 111 1.58 -17.76 -16.96
CA GLY A 111 1.73 -17.98 -18.41
C GLY A 111 2.88 -17.24 -19.06
N PHE A 112 3.64 -16.42 -18.33
CA PHE A 112 4.71 -15.62 -18.93
C PHE A 112 5.97 -16.47 -19.22
N ASN A 113 6.53 -16.32 -20.44
CA ASN A 113 7.84 -16.86 -20.76
C ASN A 113 8.95 -15.91 -20.31
N VAL A 114 9.60 -16.24 -19.21
CA VAL A 114 10.65 -15.42 -18.58
C VAL A 114 12.06 -15.98 -18.73
N SER A 115 12.27 -16.98 -19.62
CA SER A 115 13.55 -17.71 -19.74
C SER A 115 14.74 -16.82 -20.04
N ARG A 116 14.53 -15.72 -20.79
CA ARG A 116 15.59 -14.75 -21.19
C ARG A 116 15.56 -13.45 -20.41
N MET A 117 14.66 -13.33 -19.42
CA MET A 117 14.49 -12.10 -18.65
C MET A 117 15.45 -12.04 -17.45
N ARG A 118 16.00 -10.86 -17.19
CA ARG A 118 16.70 -10.57 -15.95
C ARG A 118 15.69 -10.45 -14.79
N ALA A 119 16.10 -10.73 -13.56
CA ALA A 119 15.22 -10.60 -12.40
C ALA A 119 14.82 -9.14 -12.16
N LYS A 120 15.79 -8.24 -12.11
CA LYS A 120 15.63 -6.80 -11.89
C LYS A 120 16.58 -6.02 -12.77
N CYS A 121 16.23 -4.81 -13.15
CA CYS A 121 17.15 -3.88 -13.79
C CYS A 121 18.11 -3.28 -12.76
N SER A 122 19.29 -2.84 -13.20
CA SER A 122 20.27 -2.11 -12.41
C SER A 122 20.78 -0.93 -13.26
N PRO A 123 20.91 0.27 -12.69
CA PRO A 123 20.52 0.64 -11.32
C PRO A 123 19.02 0.77 -11.12
N VAL A 124 18.24 1.15 -12.15
CA VAL A 124 16.79 1.40 -12.08
C VAL A 124 16.10 0.93 -13.36
N CYS A 125 14.83 0.56 -13.28
CA CYS A 125 14.01 0.29 -14.46
C CYS A 125 13.69 1.60 -15.20
N PRO A 126 13.77 1.65 -16.55
CA PRO A 126 13.24 2.77 -17.32
C PRO A 126 11.76 3.00 -16.98
N PHE A 127 11.38 4.27 -16.81
CA PHE A 127 10.05 4.61 -16.31
C PHE A 127 8.91 4.13 -17.23
N GLU A 128 9.13 4.24 -18.53
CA GLU A 128 8.14 3.92 -19.57
C GLU A 128 8.02 2.42 -19.87
N ASN A 129 8.90 1.60 -19.32
CA ASN A 129 8.99 0.18 -19.65
C ASN A 129 8.21 -0.68 -18.65
N ASN A 130 7.31 -1.53 -19.13
CA ASN A 130 6.46 -2.38 -18.30
C ASN A 130 6.97 -3.83 -18.19
N ASP A 131 7.93 -4.23 -19.02
CA ASP A 131 8.39 -5.63 -19.17
C ASP A 131 9.92 -5.78 -19.25
N CYS A 132 10.68 -4.75 -18.90
CA CYS A 132 12.16 -4.75 -18.99
C CYS A 132 12.82 -5.80 -18.11
N CYS A 133 12.14 -6.29 -17.08
CA CYS A 133 12.60 -7.35 -16.17
C CYS A 133 11.43 -8.04 -15.48
N MET A 134 11.68 -9.19 -14.85
CA MET A 134 10.63 -9.95 -14.15
C MET A 134 9.94 -9.15 -13.06
N ALA A 135 10.68 -8.40 -12.25
CA ALA A 135 10.10 -7.61 -11.17
C ALA A 135 9.19 -6.48 -11.72
N ARG A 136 9.59 -5.81 -12.80
CA ARG A 136 8.77 -4.78 -13.45
C ARG A 136 7.50 -5.39 -14.02
N LEU A 137 7.61 -6.50 -14.77
CA LEU A 137 6.48 -7.20 -15.35
C LEU A 137 5.46 -7.64 -14.30
N LEU A 138 5.93 -8.21 -13.18
CA LEU A 138 5.06 -8.63 -12.09
C LEU A 138 4.45 -7.44 -11.32
N SER A 139 5.23 -6.38 -11.07
CA SER A 139 4.75 -5.18 -10.36
C SER A 139 3.66 -4.41 -11.10
N LYS A 140 3.47 -4.67 -12.39
CA LYS A 140 2.42 -4.05 -13.22
C LYS A 140 1.14 -4.89 -13.31
N GLN A 141 1.12 -6.06 -12.72
CA GLN A 141 -0.11 -6.84 -12.60
C GLN A 141 -1.04 -6.20 -11.56
N ASP A 142 -2.35 -6.23 -11.80
CA ASP A 142 -3.32 -5.48 -10.99
C ASP A 142 -3.30 -5.87 -9.51
N ASP A 143 -3.11 -7.15 -9.20
CA ASP A 143 -3.02 -7.63 -7.82
C ASP A 143 -1.78 -7.11 -7.08
N PHE A 144 -0.70 -6.76 -7.78
CA PHE A 144 0.48 -6.08 -7.23
C PHE A 144 0.33 -4.57 -7.19
N THR A 145 -0.45 -3.99 -8.10
CA THR A 145 -0.62 -2.53 -8.23
C THR A 145 -1.74 -2.01 -7.33
N ASN A 146 -2.88 -2.71 -7.28
CA ASN A 146 -4.11 -2.24 -6.65
C ASN A 146 -4.27 -2.79 -5.23
N GLN A 147 -3.21 -2.74 -4.43
CA GLN A 147 -3.28 -3.17 -3.04
C GLN A 147 -3.81 -2.08 -2.15
N ILE A 148 -4.68 -2.46 -1.24
CA ILE A 148 -5.32 -1.59 -0.26
C ILE A 148 -4.36 -1.36 0.92
N SER A 149 -4.20 -0.11 1.36
CA SER A 149 -3.41 0.23 2.54
C SER A 149 -4.04 -0.31 3.82
N MET A 150 -3.25 -0.40 4.90
CA MET A 150 -3.77 -0.83 6.20
C MET A 150 -4.84 0.14 6.72
N LEU A 151 -4.64 1.43 6.51
CA LEU A 151 -5.57 2.47 6.92
C LEU A 151 -6.90 2.39 6.15
N GLU A 152 -6.84 2.28 4.82
CA GLU A 152 -8.01 2.11 3.97
C GLU A 152 -8.81 0.85 4.33
N LYS A 153 -8.11 -0.26 4.56
CA LYS A 153 -8.73 -1.50 5.00
C LYS A 153 -9.50 -1.33 6.31
N LEU A 154 -8.89 -0.69 7.31
CA LEU A 154 -9.52 -0.42 8.60
C LEU A 154 -10.81 0.40 8.44
N ILE A 155 -10.77 1.47 7.67
CA ILE A 155 -11.89 2.38 7.46
C ILE A 155 -13.03 1.69 6.72
N ASN A 156 -12.71 0.92 5.68
CA ASN A 156 -13.70 0.17 4.90
C ASN A 156 -14.35 -0.95 5.73
N GLU A 157 -13.58 -1.65 6.58
CA GLU A 157 -14.10 -2.68 7.49
C GLU A 157 -15.04 -2.10 8.56
N ALA A 158 -14.88 -0.82 8.91
CA ALA A 158 -15.79 -0.08 9.78
C ALA A 158 -17.05 0.44 9.04
N GLY A 159 -17.20 0.20 7.73
CA GLY A 159 -18.34 0.65 6.95
C GLY A 159 -18.26 2.09 6.44
N HIS A 160 -17.09 2.68 6.48
CA HIS A 160 -16.81 4.04 6.02
C HIS A 160 -15.99 4.05 4.72
N GLU A 161 -15.80 5.23 4.13
CA GLU A 161 -15.05 5.40 2.89
C GLU A 161 -13.72 6.12 3.15
N CYS A 162 -12.70 5.78 2.34
CA CYS A 162 -11.38 6.37 2.41
C CYS A 162 -10.87 6.75 1.03
N ILE A 163 -10.36 7.96 0.88
CA ILE A 163 -9.68 8.39 -0.35
C ILE A 163 -8.32 9.01 -0.02
N PHE A 164 -7.37 8.79 -0.91
CA PHE A 164 -6.05 9.41 -0.86
C PHE A 164 -5.92 10.46 -1.95
N LEU A 165 -5.58 11.68 -1.54
CA LEU A 165 -5.32 12.77 -2.47
C LEU A 165 -4.07 12.49 -3.31
N PRO A 166 -4.02 12.93 -4.57
CA PRO A 166 -2.83 12.77 -5.41
C PRO A 166 -1.59 13.39 -4.75
N LYS A 167 -0.43 12.76 -4.96
CA LYS A 167 0.84 13.33 -4.49
C LYS A 167 1.09 14.71 -5.09
N PHE A 168 1.69 15.59 -4.29
CA PHE A 168 2.05 16.96 -4.68
C PHE A 168 0.87 17.90 -4.96
N HIS A 169 -0.34 17.54 -4.51
CA HIS A 169 -1.55 18.34 -4.64
C HIS A 169 -2.06 18.76 -3.26
N CYS A 170 -1.23 19.49 -2.51
CA CYS A 170 -1.59 20.00 -1.19
C CYS A 170 -2.79 20.96 -1.23
N GLU A 171 -2.99 21.63 -2.37
CA GLU A 171 -4.16 22.50 -2.60
C GLU A 171 -5.50 21.77 -2.56
N LEU A 172 -5.50 20.44 -2.68
CA LEU A 172 -6.70 19.62 -2.53
C LEU A 172 -6.98 19.21 -1.07
N ASN A 173 -6.03 19.47 -0.15
CA ASN A 173 -6.19 19.15 1.26
C ASN A 173 -6.87 20.31 2.01
N PRO A 174 -8.15 20.20 2.42
CA PRO A 174 -8.86 21.29 3.06
C PRO A 174 -8.19 21.83 4.33
N ILE A 175 -7.48 20.98 5.07
CA ILE A 175 -6.83 21.39 6.33
C ILE A 175 -5.65 22.34 6.09
N GLU A 176 -4.94 22.20 4.98
CA GLU A 176 -3.85 23.12 4.63
C GLU A 176 -4.38 24.48 4.20
N MET A 177 -5.55 24.51 3.54
CA MET A 177 -6.24 25.75 3.19
C MET A 177 -6.71 26.52 4.44
N VAL A 178 -7.19 25.82 5.46
CA VAL A 178 -7.63 26.44 6.72
C VAL A 178 -6.46 26.95 7.53
N SER A 179 -5.35 26.23 7.59
CA SER A 179 -4.14 26.64 8.34
C SER A 179 -3.47 27.90 7.77
N SER A 180 -3.65 28.18 6.48
CA SER A 180 -3.15 29.42 5.85
C SER A 180 -4.01 30.66 6.16
N ILE A 181 -5.26 30.47 6.62
CA ILE A 181 -6.21 31.55 6.92
C ILE A 181 -6.22 31.89 8.41
N LEU A 182 -5.89 30.95 9.28
CA LEU A 182 -5.81 31.20 10.71
C LEU A 182 -4.50 31.93 11.04
N PRO A 183 -4.55 33.17 11.59
CA PRO A 183 -3.34 33.86 11.99
C PRO A 183 -2.65 33.06 13.09
N THR A 184 -1.33 32.94 13.02
CA THR A 184 -0.39 32.24 13.91
C THR A 184 -0.41 32.74 15.38
N ARG A 185 -1.53 33.21 15.90
CA ARG A 185 -1.66 33.90 17.19
C ARG A 185 -2.53 33.15 18.21
N VAL A 186 -2.41 31.85 18.33
CA VAL A 186 -3.07 31.13 19.46
C VAL A 186 -2.15 30.11 20.13
N ILE A 187 -0.82 30.21 20.00
CA ILE A 187 0.10 29.36 20.78
C ILE A 187 1.19 30.23 21.42
N THR A 188 0.78 31.21 22.23
CA THR A 188 1.64 31.72 23.32
C THR A 188 0.69 32.14 24.44
N ASP A 189 0.92 31.55 25.58
CA ASP A 189 0.30 31.75 26.89
C ASP A 189 -0.74 30.68 27.30
N TYR A 190 -0.18 29.59 27.87
CA TYR A 190 -0.50 29.09 29.23
C TYR A 190 0.52 28.00 29.56
#